data_b5e7a6841e9c4b6cc530a1c1df1a835a
#
_entry.id   b5e7a6841e9c4b6cc530a1c1df1a835a
#
_cell.length_a   1.000
_cell.length_b   1.000
_cell.length_c   1.000
_cell.angle_alpha   90.00
_cell.angle_beta   90.00
_cell.angle_gamma   90.00
#
_symmetry.space_group_name_H-M   'P 1'
#
loop_
_entity.id
_entity.type
_entity.pdbx_description
1 polymer ?
#
loop_
_entity_poly.entity_id
_entity_poly.type
_entity_poly.pdbx_seq_one_letter_code
_entity_poly.pdbx_strand_id
1 'polypeptide(L)'
;MLEGTDYVYPRTTNKILEAYLHAKGVAAADISINYTPFGHSDWQTRVAAIKRFGSAGKKTAVVSTINGDANVPFYKELGNQKISAEDIPVVAFSVGEEELSGLDTKPLVGHLAAWNYFESISSPANSAFIKQWKTFIKKPNRTTNDPMEAHYIGFNLWAKAVEKAKSTEVEKVLAALPGLETPNLTGGMAKMLPNHHITKPVYIGEVRADGQFDVVYKTPVVPGDAWSDYLPVSKDTEADWVTLKCGNYNKTTKKCSGQNYK
;
A
#
# COMPACT_ATOMS: atom_id res chain seq x y z
N MET A 1 10.72 11.90 -5.90
CA MET A 1 11.48 11.14 -4.85
C MET A 1 10.67 9.94 -4.44
N LEU A 2 11.33 8.83 -4.14
CA LEU A 2 10.71 7.61 -3.62
C LEU A 2 11.20 7.42 -2.18
N GLU A 3 10.28 7.50 -1.22
CA GLU A 3 10.58 7.37 0.21
C GLU A 3 9.89 6.12 0.75
N GLY A 4 10.63 5.22 1.37
CA GLY A 4 10.08 3.94 1.82
C GLY A 4 10.63 3.44 3.15
N THR A 5 9.90 2.55 3.78
CA THR A 5 10.41 1.75 4.91
C THR A 5 11.36 0.69 4.38
N ASP A 6 12.43 0.39 5.13
CA ASP A 6 13.47 -0.53 4.69
C ASP A 6 13.05 -2.00 4.86
N TYR A 7 12.28 -2.54 3.90
CA TYR A 7 11.97 -3.97 3.80
C TYR A 7 11.43 -4.33 2.40
N VAL A 8 11.03 -5.58 2.20
CA VAL A 8 10.72 -6.16 0.88
C VAL A 8 9.69 -5.36 0.07
N TYR A 9 8.57 -4.93 0.68
CA TYR A 9 7.51 -4.24 -0.05
C TYR A 9 7.98 -2.89 -0.64
N PRO A 10 8.51 -1.92 0.15
CA PRO A 10 8.99 -0.66 -0.41
C PRO A 10 10.14 -0.83 -1.40
N ARG A 11 11.08 -1.73 -1.12
CA ARG A 11 12.20 -1.97 -2.02
C ARG A 11 11.77 -2.52 -3.37
N THR A 12 10.85 -3.49 -3.39
CA THR A 12 10.30 -4.04 -4.64
C THR A 12 9.45 -3.00 -5.37
N THR A 13 8.56 -2.33 -4.65
CA THR A 13 7.69 -1.30 -5.23
C THR A 13 8.50 -0.16 -5.84
N ASN A 14 9.52 0.33 -5.13
CA ASN A 14 10.36 1.42 -5.63
C ASN A 14 11.21 1.01 -6.85
N LYS A 15 11.67 -0.24 -6.95
CA LYS A 15 12.32 -0.77 -8.16
C LYS A 15 11.37 -0.75 -9.36
N ILE A 16 10.11 -1.15 -9.17
CA ILE A 16 9.09 -1.11 -10.22
C ILE A 16 8.80 0.34 -10.63
N LEU A 17 8.67 1.23 -9.65
CA LEU A 17 8.43 2.66 -9.90
C LEU A 17 9.61 3.32 -10.61
N GLU A 18 10.84 3.00 -10.24
CA GLU A 18 12.04 3.48 -10.93
C GLU A 18 12.05 3.03 -12.39
N ALA A 19 11.78 1.75 -12.65
CA ALA A 19 11.67 1.20 -14.00
C ALA A 19 10.54 1.89 -14.80
N TYR A 20 9.40 2.13 -14.18
CA TYR A 20 8.29 2.88 -14.77
C TYR A 20 8.69 4.31 -15.12
N LEU A 21 9.34 5.02 -14.20
CA LEU A 21 9.79 6.40 -14.42
C LEU A 21 10.79 6.48 -15.60
N HIS A 22 11.74 5.55 -15.66
CA HIS A 22 12.67 5.45 -16.80
C HIS A 22 11.94 5.18 -18.12
N ALA A 23 10.95 4.28 -18.11
CA ALA A 23 10.11 4.02 -19.29
C ALA A 23 9.30 5.26 -19.75
N LYS A 24 9.03 6.20 -18.82
CA LYS A 24 8.41 7.50 -19.11
C LYS A 24 9.41 8.60 -19.45
N GLY A 25 10.69 8.30 -19.57
CA GLY A 25 11.73 9.24 -19.95
C GLY A 25 12.31 10.09 -18.82
N VAL A 26 12.01 9.75 -17.56
CA VAL A 26 12.61 10.45 -16.41
C VAL A 26 14.07 10.03 -16.27
N ALA A 27 14.97 11.01 -16.25
CA ALA A 27 16.41 10.77 -16.12
C ALA A 27 16.76 10.28 -14.71
N ALA A 28 17.78 9.44 -14.59
CA ALA A 28 18.24 8.92 -13.30
C ALA A 28 18.63 10.03 -12.29
N ALA A 29 19.16 11.14 -12.77
CA ALA A 29 19.48 12.31 -11.94
C ALA A 29 18.24 12.99 -11.32
N ASP A 30 17.05 12.75 -11.88
CA ASP A 30 15.78 13.29 -11.42
C ASP A 30 15.02 12.28 -10.52
N ILE A 31 15.61 11.13 -10.22
CA ILE A 31 15.05 10.11 -9.33
C ILE A 31 15.93 10.03 -8.08
N SER A 32 15.32 10.13 -6.91
CA SER A 32 16.00 9.94 -5.61
C SER A 32 15.22 8.90 -4.83
N ILE A 33 15.89 7.84 -4.39
CA ILE A 33 15.30 6.73 -3.65
C ILE A 33 15.94 6.64 -2.27
N ASN A 34 15.11 6.58 -1.23
CA ASN A 34 15.57 6.54 0.15
C ASN A 34 14.73 5.59 0.98
N TYR A 35 15.39 4.98 1.96
CA TYR A 35 14.76 4.07 2.91
C TYR A 35 15.07 4.47 4.34
N THR A 36 14.10 4.26 5.22
CA THR A 36 14.22 4.46 6.67
C THR A 36 13.82 3.18 7.41
N PRO A 37 14.38 2.88 8.58
CA PRO A 37 13.98 1.71 9.34
C PRO A 37 12.51 1.79 9.80
N PHE A 38 11.94 0.65 10.19
CA PHE A 38 10.64 0.64 10.86
C PHE A 38 10.64 1.52 12.10
N GLY A 39 9.54 2.23 12.33
CA GLY A 39 9.38 3.10 13.49
C GLY A 39 10.24 4.36 13.45
N HIS A 40 10.80 4.71 12.29
CA HIS A 40 11.57 5.95 12.13
C HIS A 40 10.72 7.16 12.51
N SER A 41 11.24 8.02 13.39
CA SER A 41 10.50 9.14 13.95
C SER A 41 11.15 10.51 13.72
N ASP A 42 12.43 10.57 13.38
CA ASP A 42 13.14 11.83 13.10
C ASP A 42 13.17 12.14 11.60
N TRP A 43 12.10 12.78 11.13
CA TRP A 43 11.91 13.11 9.72
C TRP A 43 12.45 14.48 9.31
N GLN A 44 12.99 15.28 10.24
CA GLN A 44 13.40 16.66 9.97
C GLN A 44 14.37 16.76 8.79
N THR A 45 15.46 16.00 8.84
CA THR A 45 16.49 16.01 7.79
C THR A 45 15.97 15.46 6.46
N ARG A 46 15.12 14.41 6.50
CA ARG A 46 14.55 13.81 5.29
C ARG A 46 13.57 14.77 4.60
N VAL A 47 12.68 15.37 5.34
CA VAL A 47 11.69 16.34 4.80
C VAL A 47 12.40 17.59 4.29
N ALA A 48 13.45 18.06 4.96
CA ALA A 48 14.30 19.15 4.44
C ALA A 48 14.99 18.76 3.12
N ALA A 49 15.39 17.50 2.94
CA ALA A 49 15.95 17.01 1.68
C ALA A 49 14.89 16.98 0.57
N ILE A 50 13.65 16.57 0.86
CA ILE A 50 12.51 16.64 -0.05
C ILE A 50 12.30 18.09 -0.52
N LYS A 51 12.27 19.02 0.42
CA LYS A 51 12.09 20.45 0.13
C LYS A 51 13.19 20.99 -0.80
N ARG A 52 14.45 20.67 -0.51
CA ARG A 52 15.57 21.07 -1.37
C ARG A 52 15.47 20.48 -2.77
N PHE A 53 15.13 19.21 -2.87
CA PHE A 53 14.96 18.55 -4.17
C PHE A 53 13.84 19.21 -4.99
N GLY A 54 12.71 19.53 -4.35
CA GLY A 54 11.59 20.22 -4.98
C GLY A 54 11.88 21.68 -5.34
N SER A 55 12.88 22.31 -4.70
CA SER A 55 13.28 23.70 -4.98
C SER A 55 14.28 23.84 -6.12
N ALA A 56 14.64 22.75 -6.80
CA ALA A 56 15.65 22.74 -7.88
C ALA A 56 15.10 23.22 -9.24
N GLY A 57 13.93 23.87 -9.29
CA GLY A 57 13.35 24.45 -10.50
C GLY A 57 12.61 23.47 -11.41
N LYS A 58 12.42 22.21 -10.98
CA LYS A 58 11.63 21.20 -11.67
C LYS A 58 10.40 20.83 -10.85
N LYS A 59 9.28 20.54 -11.52
CA LYS A 59 8.11 19.96 -10.85
C LYS A 59 8.52 18.64 -10.20
N THR A 60 8.22 18.53 -8.91
CA THR A 60 8.63 17.39 -8.09
C THR A 60 7.42 16.78 -7.40
N ALA A 61 7.44 15.47 -7.25
CA ALA A 61 6.49 14.73 -6.41
C ALA A 61 7.26 13.75 -5.52
N VAL A 62 6.63 13.36 -4.42
CA VAL A 62 7.08 12.28 -3.55
C VAL A 62 6.13 11.10 -3.73
N VAL A 63 6.66 9.90 -3.99
CA VAL A 63 5.92 8.66 -3.82
C VAL A 63 6.35 8.03 -2.51
N SER A 64 5.40 7.84 -1.62
CA SER A 64 5.64 7.30 -0.28
C SER A 64 5.21 5.84 -0.21
N THR A 65 6.18 4.98 0.10
CA THR A 65 5.97 3.58 0.48
C THR A 65 6.36 3.36 1.95
N ILE A 66 6.22 4.41 2.77
CA ILE A 66 6.42 4.38 4.22
C ILE A 66 5.27 3.63 4.85
N ASN A 67 5.57 2.71 5.78
CA ASN A 67 4.57 1.87 6.42
C ASN A 67 4.40 2.14 7.90
N GLY A 68 3.16 1.94 8.36
CA GLY A 68 2.80 1.92 9.76
C GLY A 68 3.03 3.25 10.48
N ASP A 69 3.43 3.18 11.73
CA ASP A 69 3.54 4.32 12.65
C ASP A 69 4.50 5.43 12.19
N ALA A 70 5.45 5.11 11.31
CA ALA A 70 6.38 6.09 10.74
C ALA A 70 5.69 7.14 9.86
N ASN A 71 4.47 6.87 9.37
CA ASN A 71 3.68 7.84 8.62
C ASN A 71 3.27 9.04 9.49
N VAL A 72 2.93 8.83 10.75
CA VAL A 72 2.48 9.90 11.65
C VAL A 72 3.53 11.01 11.78
N PRO A 73 4.77 10.75 12.22
CA PRO A 73 5.80 11.79 12.29
C PRO A 73 6.23 12.30 10.91
N PHE A 74 6.16 11.50 9.86
CA PHE A 74 6.45 11.95 8.49
C PHE A 74 5.48 13.05 8.05
N TYR A 75 4.19 12.81 8.12
CA TYR A 75 3.18 13.78 7.73
C TYR A 75 3.16 15.01 8.65
N LYS A 76 3.38 14.81 9.94
CA LYS A 76 3.55 15.94 10.87
C LYS A 76 4.68 16.85 10.44
N GLU A 77 5.80 16.27 10.03
CA GLU A 77 6.97 17.06 9.62
C GLU A 77 6.78 17.73 8.24
N LEU A 78 6.03 17.13 7.31
CA LEU A 78 5.61 17.80 6.09
C LEU A 78 4.85 19.10 6.41
N GLY A 79 3.89 19.03 7.33
CA GLY A 79 3.14 20.18 7.81
C GLY A 79 4.04 21.24 8.50
N ASN A 80 4.95 20.82 9.38
CA ASN A 80 5.91 21.69 10.06
C ASN A 80 6.77 22.50 9.09
N GLN A 81 7.26 21.83 8.04
CA GLN A 81 8.11 22.46 7.02
C GLN A 81 7.31 23.15 5.89
N LYS A 82 5.96 23.18 6.02
CA LYS A 82 5.05 23.81 5.07
C LYS A 82 5.24 23.29 3.64
N ILE A 83 5.34 21.99 3.47
CA ILE A 83 5.32 21.35 2.16
C ILE A 83 3.85 21.12 1.79
N SER A 84 3.34 21.93 0.87
CA SER A 84 1.97 21.82 0.37
C SER A 84 1.88 20.79 -0.78
N ALA A 85 0.66 20.29 -1.01
CA ALA A 85 0.39 19.44 -2.15
C ALA A 85 0.50 20.18 -3.49
N GLU A 86 0.34 21.51 -3.49
CA GLU A 86 0.54 22.33 -4.70
C GLU A 86 2.01 22.44 -5.09
N ASP A 87 2.92 22.51 -4.10
CA ASP A 87 4.35 22.65 -4.34
C ASP A 87 5.02 21.29 -4.61
N ILE A 88 4.83 20.34 -3.71
CA ILE A 88 5.42 18.99 -3.78
C ILE A 88 4.37 17.96 -3.33
N PRO A 89 3.50 17.51 -4.24
CA PRO A 89 2.50 16.50 -3.88
C PRO A 89 3.15 15.20 -3.41
N VAL A 90 2.59 14.62 -2.36
CA VAL A 90 2.91 13.28 -1.90
C VAL A 90 1.82 12.34 -2.37
N VAL A 91 2.20 11.21 -2.97
CA VAL A 91 1.31 10.09 -3.29
C VAL A 91 1.75 8.90 -2.46
N ALA A 92 0.93 8.51 -1.49
CA ALA A 92 1.24 7.40 -0.60
C ALA A 92 0.58 6.10 -1.08
N PHE A 93 1.24 4.96 -0.86
CA PHE A 93 0.73 3.63 -1.20
C PHE A 93 0.35 2.79 0.03
N SER A 94 0.39 3.37 1.21
CA SER A 94 0.09 2.69 2.48
C SER A 94 -0.45 3.69 3.50
N VAL A 95 -1.33 4.59 3.08
CA VAL A 95 -1.96 5.59 3.94
C VAL A 95 -3.45 5.64 3.67
N GLY A 96 -4.21 5.53 4.74
CA GLY A 96 -5.65 5.73 4.77
C GLY A 96 -6.04 6.56 5.98
N GLU A 97 -7.30 6.48 6.36
CA GLU A 97 -7.86 7.28 7.46
C GLU A 97 -7.22 6.96 8.82
N GLU A 98 -6.81 5.70 9.04
CA GLU A 98 -6.21 5.28 10.30
C GLU A 98 -4.82 5.91 10.50
N GLU A 99 -4.00 5.98 9.44
CA GLU A 99 -2.66 6.57 9.47
C GLU A 99 -2.71 8.09 9.69
N LEU A 100 -3.80 8.74 9.29
CA LEU A 100 -4.03 10.17 9.50
C LEU A 100 -4.74 10.47 10.82
N SER A 101 -5.22 9.44 11.51
CA SER A 101 -5.97 9.59 12.77
C SER A 101 -5.11 10.27 13.84
N GLY A 102 -5.65 11.35 14.40
CA GLY A 102 -4.96 12.10 15.45
C GLY A 102 -3.95 13.14 14.96
N LEU A 103 -3.78 13.30 13.65
CA LEU A 103 -2.97 14.36 13.05
C LEU A 103 -3.81 15.65 12.82
N ASP A 104 -3.15 16.80 12.83
CA ASP A 104 -3.69 17.98 12.16
C ASP A 104 -3.53 17.79 10.65
N THR A 105 -4.64 17.48 9.98
CA THR A 105 -4.66 17.21 8.55
C THR A 105 -4.83 18.44 7.67
N LYS A 106 -5.10 19.61 8.25
CA LYS A 106 -5.25 20.84 7.48
C LYS A 106 -4.06 21.18 6.59
N PRO A 107 -2.79 21.07 7.06
CA PRO A 107 -1.62 21.27 6.21
C PRO A 107 -1.42 20.20 5.14
N LEU A 108 -2.15 19.09 5.23
CA LEU A 108 -1.98 17.91 4.38
C LEU A 108 -3.04 17.81 3.26
N VAL A 109 -4.01 18.72 3.26
CA VAL A 109 -5.07 18.76 2.24
C VAL A 109 -4.47 18.81 0.85
N GLY A 110 -5.00 17.98 -0.05
CA GLY A 110 -4.53 17.87 -1.43
C GLY A 110 -3.43 16.83 -1.67
N HIS A 111 -2.74 16.33 -0.63
CA HIS A 111 -1.88 15.16 -0.80
C HIS A 111 -2.72 13.92 -1.12
N LEU A 112 -2.13 12.96 -1.83
CA LEU A 112 -2.83 11.82 -2.41
C LEU A 112 -2.43 10.51 -1.75
N ALA A 113 -3.35 9.56 -1.76
CA ALA A 113 -3.06 8.17 -1.48
C ALA A 113 -3.69 7.29 -2.57
N ALA A 114 -2.95 6.24 -2.97
CA ALA A 114 -3.43 5.22 -3.91
C ALA A 114 -3.55 3.89 -3.18
N TRP A 115 -4.78 3.40 -3.03
CA TRP A 115 -5.05 2.15 -2.34
C TRP A 115 -6.32 1.46 -2.86
N ASN A 116 -6.62 0.26 -2.37
CA ASN A 116 -7.81 -0.48 -2.80
C ASN A 116 -9.06 -0.15 -1.98
N TYR A 117 -8.92 0.53 -0.87
CA TYR A 117 -10.01 0.86 0.04
C TYR A 117 -9.72 2.17 0.80
N PHE A 118 -10.77 2.96 0.99
CA PHE A 118 -10.86 4.05 1.96
C PHE A 118 -12.17 3.92 2.73
N GLU A 119 -12.16 4.22 4.03
CA GLU A 119 -13.40 4.25 4.84
C GLU A 119 -14.43 5.20 4.23
N SER A 120 -13.97 6.29 3.64
CA SER A 120 -14.77 7.32 2.97
C SER A 120 -15.58 6.82 1.75
N ILE A 121 -15.26 5.65 1.19
CA ILE A 121 -15.96 5.13 0.01
C ILE A 121 -17.39 4.79 0.38
N SER A 122 -18.34 5.47 -0.29
CA SER A 122 -19.78 5.25 -0.09
C SER A 122 -20.25 4.01 -0.85
N SER A 123 -20.58 2.95 -0.11
CA SER A 123 -21.31 1.80 -0.60
C SER A 123 -22.14 1.17 0.54
N PRO A 124 -23.25 0.48 0.25
CA PRO A 124 -24.03 -0.22 1.29
C PRO A 124 -23.20 -1.29 2.01
N ALA A 125 -22.34 -2.02 1.29
CA ALA A 125 -21.48 -3.05 1.85
C ALA A 125 -20.43 -2.44 2.81
N ASN A 126 -19.80 -1.33 2.43
CA ASN A 126 -18.85 -0.62 3.28
C ASN A 126 -19.52 -0.07 4.54
N SER A 127 -20.67 0.57 4.38
CA SER A 127 -21.43 1.10 5.53
C SER A 127 -21.81 0.01 6.53
N ALA A 128 -22.21 -1.17 6.05
CA ALA A 128 -22.50 -2.31 6.90
C ALA A 128 -21.24 -2.84 7.62
N PHE A 129 -20.13 -2.97 6.91
CA PHE A 129 -18.85 -3.40 7.46
C PHE A 129 -18.35 -2.44 8.56
N ILE A 130 -18.32 -1.13 8.28
CA ILE A 130 -17.91 -0.11 9.25
C ILE A 130 -18.78 -0.17 10.51
N LYS A 131 -20.11 -0.29 10.34
CA LYS A 131 -21.02 -0.40 11.48
C LYS A 131 -20.75 -1.65 12.31
N GLN A 132 -20.59 -2.81 11.66
CA GLN A 132 -20.30 -4.07 12.35
C GLN A 132 -18.96 -3.98 13.11
N TRP A 133 -17.92 -3.49 12.45
CA TRP A 133 -16.60 -3.31 13.04
C TRP A 133 -16.65 -2.41 14.29
N LYS A 134 -17.18 -1.20 14.17
CA LYS A 134 -17.26 -0.23 15.27
C LYS A 134 -18.10 -0.75 16.43
N THR A 135 -19.17 -1.50 16.15
CA THR A 135 -19.98 -2.17 17.18
C THR A 135 -19.19 -3.26 17.91
N PHE A 136 -18.46 -4.09 17.15
CA PHE A 136 -17.69 -5.20 17.72
C PHE A 136 -16.56 -4.71 18.62
N ILE A 137 -15.79 -3.74 18.18
CA ILE A 137 -14.66 -3.20 18.97
C ILE A 137 -15.09 -2.22 20.06
N LYS A 138 -16.36 -1.80 20.07
CA LYS A 138 -16.92 -0.79 21.01
C LYS A 138 -16.14 0.53 21.00
N LYS A 139 -15.60 0.93 19.87
CA LYS A 139 -14.83 2.16 19.67
C LYS A 139 -15.34 2.90 18.44
N PRO A 140 -16.36 3.76 18.58
CA PRO A 140 -17.01 4.40 17.42
C PRO A 140 -16.11 5.33 16.62
N ASN A 141 -15.06 5.86 17.26
CA ASN A 141 -14.12 6.80 16.65
C ASN A 141 -12.93 6.14 15.91
N ARG A 142 -12.82 4.79 15.98
CA ARG A 142 -11.79 4.09 15.20
C ARG A 142 -12.21 4.01 13.74
N THR A 143 -11.27 4.24 12.88
CA THR A 143 -11.44 4.12 11.43
C THR A 143 -11.13 2.71 10.94
N THR A 144 -11.69 2.33 9.80
CA THR A 144 -11.29 1.14 9.05
C THR A 144 -10.23 1.52 8.02
N ASN A 145 -9.44 0.55 7.55
CA ASN A 145 -8.43 0.75 6.54
C ASN A 145 -8.37 -0.42 5.54
N ASP A 146 -7.56 -0.27 4.51
CA ASP A 146 -7.38 -1.28 3.45
C ASP A 146 -6.96 -2.66 3.98
N PRO A 147 -5.97 -2.82 4.88
CA PRO A 147 -5.62 -4.11 5.44
C PRO A 147 -6.78 -4.82 6.17
N MET A 148 -7.63 -4.06 6.88
CA MET A 148 -8.80 -4.63 7.56
C MET A 148 -9.82 -5.16 6.54
N GLU A 149 -10.10 -4.39 5.51
CA GLU A 149 -10.99 -4.78 4.41
C GLU A 149 -10.45 -6.00 3.67
N ALA A 150 -9.16 -6.01 3.35
CA ALA A 150 -8.50 -7.13 2.68
C ALA A 150 -8.59 -8.43 3.51
N HIS A 151 -8.40 -8.34 4.83
CA HIS A 151 -8.57 -9.49 5.73
C HIS A 151 -10.00 -9.98 5.78
N TYR A 152 -10.97 -9.08 5.83
CA TYR A 152 -12.39 -9.44 5.82
C TYR A 152 -12.79 -10.19 4.54
N ILE A 153 -12.37 -9.69 3.38
CA ILE A 153 -12.57 -10.35 2.09
C ILE A 153 -11.86 -11.70 2.04
N GLY A 154 -10.59 -11.72 2.45
CA GLY A 154 -9.77 -12.93 2.46
C GLY A 154 -10.37 -14.03 3.34
N PHE A 155 -10.87 -13.68 4.53
CA PHE A 155 -11.54 -14.63 5.40
C PHE A 155 -12.83 -15.19 4.78
N ASN A 156 -13.64 -14.36 4.15
CA ASN A 156 -14.86 -14.81 3.48
C ASN A 156 -14.57 -15.74 2.30
N LEU A 157 -13.51 -15.49 1.54
CA LEU A 157 -13.05 -16.39 0.48
C LEU A 157 -12.55 -17.73 1.05
N TRP A 158 -11.79 -17.69 2.14
CA TRP A 158 -11.32 -18.88 2.83
C TRP A 158 -12.49 -19.73 3.35
N ALA A 159 -13.48 -19.12 4.00
CA ALA A 159 -14.66 -19.83 4.49
C ALA A 159 -15.40 -20.55 3.35
N LYS A 160 -15.63 -19.85 2.24
CA LYS A 160 -16.22 -20.45 1.03
C LYS A 160 -15.37 -21.60 0.46
N ALA A 161 -14.04 -21.47 0.52
CA ALA A 161 -13.14 -22.53 0.05
C ALA A 161 -13.21 -23.77 0.95
N VAL A 162 -13.29 -23.58 2.27
CA VAL A 162 -13.49 -24.67 3.25
C VAL A 162 -14.83 -25.39 3.01
N GLU A 163 -15.90 -24.64 2.80
CA GLU A 163 -17.22 -25.20 2.48
C GLU A 163 -17.20 -26.01 1.19
N LYS A 164 -16.56 -25.49 0.13
CA LYS A 164 -16.40 -26.15 -1.16
C LYS A 164 -15.54 -27.40 -1.07
N ALA A 165 -14.42 -27.30 -0.35
CA ALA A 165 -13.49 -28.41 -0.15
C ALA A 165 -13.99 -29.46 0.84
N LYS A 166 -14.97 -29.11 1.67
CA LYS A 166 -15.42 -29.91 2.84
C LYS A 166 -14.26 -30.33 3.75
N SER A 167 -13.28 -29.45 3.89
CA SER A 167 -12.03 -29.73 4.60
C SER A 167 -11.34 -28.41 5.00
N THR A 168 -10.59 -28.44 6.10
CA THR A 168 -9.67 -27.37 6.52
C THR A 168 -8.21 -27.68 6.19
N GLU A 169 -7.95 -28.80 5.51
CA GLU A 169 -6.59 -29.13 5.04
C GLU A 169 -6.10 -28.11 4.02
N VAL A 170 -4.88 -27.63 4.22
CA VAL A 170 -4.30 -26.51 3.45
C VAL A 170 -4.38 -26.76 1.94
N GLU A 171 -3.91 -27.90 1.47
CA GLU A 171 -3.86 -28.21 0.03
C GLU A 171 -5.27 -28.28 -0.60
N LYS A 172 -6.24 -28.82 0.13
CA LYS A 172 -7.63 -28.88 -0.35
C LYS A 172 -8.27 -27.50 -0.41
N VAL A 173 -8.01 -26.65 0.58
CA VAL A 173 -8.52 -25.26 0.62
C VAL A 173 -7.87 -24.44 -0.49
N LEU A 174 -6.53 -24.54 -0.66
CA LEU A 174 -5.81 -23.84 -1.73
C LEU A 174 -6.33 -24.24 -3.12
N ALA A 175 -6.57 -25.52 -3.36
CA ALA A 175 -7.14 -26.00 -4.63
C ALA A 175 -8.58 -25.52 -4.86
N ALA A 176 -9.34 -25.26 -3.81
CA ALA A 176 -10.72 -24.81 -3.91
C ALA A 176 -10.87 -23.28 -4.11
N LEU A 177 -9.87 -22.48 -3.71
CA LEU A 177 -9.90 -21.00 -3.75
C LEU A 177 -10.05 -20.41 -5.16
N PRO A 178 -9.31 -20.83 -6.19
CA PRO A 178 -9.40 -20.20 -7.51
C PRO A 178 -10.81 -20.18 -8.07
N GLY A 179 -11.20 -19.01 -8.56
CA GLY A 179 -12.54 -18.77 -9.14
C GLY A 179 -13.63 -18.44 -8.13
N LEU A 180 -13.36 -18.51 -6.81
CA LEU A 180 -14.35 -18.06 -5.81
C LEU A 180 -14.48 -16.54 -5.83
N GLU A 181 -15.68 -16.09 -5.51
CA GLU A 181 -16.00 -14.67 -5.46
C GLU A 181 -16.69 -14.32 -4.14
N THR A 182 -16.45 -13.10 -3.68
CA THR A 182 -17.14 -12.53 -2.51
C THR A 182 -17.43 -11.04 -2.76
N PRO A 183 -18.46 -10.45 -2.14
CA PRO A 183 -18.68 -9.02 -2.26
C PRO A 183 -17.45 -8.21 -1.87
N ASN A 184 -17.10 -7.26 -2.73
CA ASN A 184 -16.10 -6.25 -2.44
C ASN A 184 -16.76 -5.11 -1.65
N LEU A 185 -16.17 -4.66 -0.55
CA LEU A 185 -16.77 -3.60 0.26
C LEU A 185 -16.89 -2.27 -0.49
N THR A 186 -16.05 -2.05 -1.48
CA THR A 186 -16.09 -0.86 -2.34
C THR A 186 -17.03 -0.98 -3.54
N GLY A 187 -17.81 -2.06 -3.60
CA GLY A 187 -18.77 -2.37 -4.66
C GLY A 187 -18.25 -3.41 -5.66
N GLY A 188 -19.18 -4.20 -6.22
CA GLY A 188 -18.87 -5.32 -7.11
C GLY A 188 -18.38 -6.56 -6.36
N MET A 189 -17.69 -7.43 -7.08
CA MET A 189 -17.18 -8.71 -6.57
C MET A 189 -15.66 -8.75 -6.63
N ALA A 190 -15.03 -9.26 -5.58
CA ALA A 190 -13.63 -9.68 -5.57
C ALA A 190 -13.57 -11.14 -5.96
N LYS A 191 -12.75 -11.47 -6.95
CA LYS A 191 -12.55 -12.83 -7.46
C LYS A 191 -11.14 -13.33 -7.16
N MET A 192 -11.05 -14.52 -6.61
CA MET A 192 -9.77 -15.20 -6.41
C MET A 192 -9.22 -15.70 -7.75
N LEU A 193 -8.01 -15.29 -8.09
CA LEU A 193 -7.31 -15.69 -9.30
C LEU A 193 -6.48 -16.96 -9.07
N PRO A 194 -6.07 -17.67 -10.15
CA PRO A 194 -5.20 -18.87 -10.02
C PRO A 194 -3.86 -18.60 -9.34
N ASN A 195 -3.36 -17.37 -9.38
CA ASN A 195 -2.14 -16.95 -8.69
C ASN A 195 -2.37 -16.55 -7.21
N HIS A 196 -3.59 -16.76 -6.69
CA HIS A 196 -4.01 -16.44 -5.34
C HIS A 196 -4.04 -14.93 -5.02
N HIS A 197 -4.01 -14.07 -6.03
CA HIS A 197 -4.40 -12.67 -5.88
C HIS A 197 -5.90 -12.51 -6.13
N ILE A 198 -6.46 -11.37 -5.71
CA ILE A 198 -7.87 -11.06 -5.97
C ILE A 198 -7.99 -9.88 -6.94
N THR A 199 -9.12 -9.83 -7.63
CA THR A 199 -9.47 -8.68 -8.47
C THR A 199 -10.02 -7.56 -7.63
N LYS A 200 -9.49 -6.35 -7.77
CA LYS A 200 -9.99 -5.14 -7.08
C LYS A 200 -9.79 -3.89 -7.94
N PRO A 201 -10.63 -2.87 -7.81
CA PRO A 201 -10.27 -1.54 -8.29
C PRO A 201 -9.19 -0.92 -7.39
N VAL A 202 -8.46 0.04 -7.94
CA VAL A 202 -7.58 0.94 -7.19
C VAL A 202 -8.22 2.32 -7.17
N TYR A 203 -8.15 2.98 -6.03
CA TYR A 203 -8.65 4.32 -5.83
C TYR A 203 -7.49 5.27 -5.58
N ILE A 204 -7.65 6.51 -6.04
CA ILE A 204 -6.81 7.61 -5.59
C ILE A 204 -7.70 8.52 -4.74
N GLY A 205 -7.33 8.65 -3.48
CA GLY A 205 -7.97 9.52 -2.51
C GLY A 205 -7.13 10.76 -2.27
N GLU A 206 -7.77 11.91 -2.20
CA GLU A 206 -7.19 13.17 -1.80
C GLU A 206 -7.50 13.44 -0.33
N VAL A 207 -6.49 13.80 0.44
CA VAL A 207 -6.60 14.07 1.88
C VAL A 207 -7.47 15.29 2.12
N ARG A 208 -8.48 15.14 2.98
CA ARG A 208 -9.36 16.19 3.46
C ARG A 208 -8.92 16.75 4.81
N ALA A 209 -9.40 17.94 5.14
CA ALA A 209 -9.11 18.61 6.41
C ALA A 209 -9.62 17.85 7.65
N ASP A 210 -10.58 16.93 7.48
CA ASP A 210 -11.14 16.09 8.56
C ASP A 210 -10.45 14.72 8.69
N GLY A 211 -9.39 14.49 7.90
CA GLY A 211 -8.64 13.21 7.89
C GLY A 211 -9.32 12.09 7.11
N GLN A 212 -10.39 12.39 6.41
CA GLN A 212 -11.02 11.51 5.44
C GLN A 212 -10.44 11.74 4.04
N PHE A 213 -10.90 10.98 3.06
CA PHE A 213 -10.45 11.11 1.68
C PHE A 213 -11.62 11.42 0.73
N ASP A 214 -11.35 12.29 -0.23
CA ASP A 214 -12.19 12.43 -1.41
C ASP A 214 -11.62 11.53 -2.51
N VAL A 215 -12.41 10.58 -3.01
CA VAL A 215 -11.99 9.72 -4.11
C VAL A 215 -12.00 10.52 -5.40
N VAL A 216 -10.83 10.88 -5.89
CA VAL A 216 -10.64 11.68 -7.11
C VAL A 216 -10.44 10.84 -8.37
N TYR A 217 -10.08 9.55 -8.20
CA TYR A 217 -9.92 8.62 -9.31
C TYR A 217 -10.20 7.19 -8.88
N LYS A 218 -10.75 6.40 -9.79
CA LYS A 218 -11.00 4.97 -9.63
C LYS A 218 -10.64 4.25 -10.92
N THR A 219 -9.86 3.18 -10.83
CA THR A 219 -9.60 2.31 -11.98
C THR A 219 -10.79 1.40 -12.26
N PRO A 220 -10.90 0.82 -13.46
CA PRO A 220 -11.63 -0.44 -13.62
C PRO A 220 -11.11 -1.51 -12.65
N VAL A 221 -11.83 -2.61 -12.54
CA VAL A 221 -11.34 -3.77 -11.76
C VAL A 221 -10.04 -4.26 -12.38
N VAL A 222 -8.99 -4.32 -11.58
CA VAL A 222 -7.64 -4.75 -11.97
C VAL A 222 -7.43 -6.17 -11.45
N PRO A 223 -6.93 -7.10 -12.27
CA PRO A 223 -6.47 -8.40 -11.78
C PRO A 223 -5.22 -8.20 -10.92
N GLY A 224 -5.13 -8.91 -9.82
CA GLY A 224 -3.90 -8.95 -9.03
C GLY A 224 -2.83 -9.70 -9.81
N ASP A 225 -1.65 -9.09 -9.95
CA ASP A 225 -0.49 -9.71 -10.57
C ASP A 225 0.70 -9.70 -9.62
N ALA A 226 1.47 -10.78 -9.63
CA ALA A 226 2.68 -10.90 -8.81
C ALA A 226 3.89 -10.21 -9.46
N TRP A 227 3.80 -9.90 -10.75
CA TRP A 227 4.92 -9.41 -11.56
C TRP A 227 4.54 -8.12 -12.27
N SER A 228 5.52 -7.26 -12.50
CA SER A 228 5.30 -6.01 -13.20
C SER A 228 5.85 -6.06 -14.63
N ASP A 229 5.07 -5.59 -15.60
CA ASP A 229 5.52 -5.45 -17.00
C ASP A 229 6.68 -4.44 -17.14
N TYR A 230 6.78 -3.48 -16.23
CA TYR A 230 7.90 -2.53 -16.19
C TYR A 230 9.19 -3.13 -15.65
N LEU A 231 9.11 -4.24 -14.93
CA LEU A 231 10.24 -4.97 -14.39
C LEU A 231 10.07 -6.48 -14.67
N PRO A 232 10.24 -6.94 -15.92
CA PRO A 232 9.99 -8.34 -16.31
C PRO A 232 10.77 -9.37 -15.50
N VAL A 233 11.95 -8.99 -15.00
CA VAL A 233 12.79 -9.83 -14.13
C VAL A 233 12.30 -9.91 -12.69
N SER A 234 11.22 -9.21 -12.33
CA SER A 234 10.69 -9.19 -10.96
C SER A 234 10.30 -10.58 -10.45
N LYS A 235 9.89 -11.49 -11.35
CA LYS A 235 9.61 -12.89 -11.02
C LYS A 235 10.83 -13.67 -10.51
N ASP A 236 12.04 -13.24 -10.94
CA ASP A 236 13.32 -13.87 -10.59
C ASP A 236 14.11 -13.00 -9.61
N THR A 237 13.57 -11.85 -9.20
CA THR A 237 14.21 -10.92 -8.27
C THR A 237 14.00 -11.38 -6.84
N GLU A 238 15.09 -11.54 -6.11
CA GLU A 238 15.04 -11.84 -4.69
C GLU A 238 14.62 -10.61 -3.90
N ALA A 239 13.89 -10.85 -2.82
CA ALA A 239 13.50 -9.78 -1.92
C ALA A 239 14.76 -9.16 -1.25
N ASP A 240 14.91 -7.84 -1.36
CA ASP A 240 15.97 -7.09 -0.70
C ASP A 240 15.69 -6.99 0.81
N TRP A 241 15.69 -8.12 1.48
CA TRP A 241 15.50 -8.13 2.92
C TRP A 241 16.77 -8.55 3.64
N VAL A 242 17.54 -7.55 4.02
CA VAL A 242 18.86 -7.70 4.64
C VAL A 242 18.81 -8.53 5.92
N THR A 243 17.75 -8.39 6.71
CA THR A 243 17.63 -9.03 8.02
C THR A 243 17.57 -10.57 7.95
N LEU A 244 16.91 -11.12 6.95
CA LEU A 244 16.81 -12.58 6.79
C LEU A 244 18.01 -13.20 6.09
N LYS A 245 18.77 -12.42 5.33
CA LYS A 245 19.89 -12.90 4.50
C LYS A 245 19.51 -14.11 3.64
N CYS A 246 18.26 -14.15 3.20
CA CYS A 246 17.66 -15.27 2.48
C CYS A 246 16.89 -14.73 1.28
N GLY A 247 17.47 -14.82 0.10
CA GLY A 247 16.84 -14.39 -1.14
C GLY A 247 15.66 -15.28 -1.51
N ASN A 248 15.90 -16.59 -1.59
CA ASN A 248 14.88 -17.58 -1.88
C ASN A 248 14.91 -18.70 -0.84
N TYR A 249 13.79 -18.92 -0.18
CA TYR A 249 13.63 -20.05 0.72
C TYR A 249 12.98 -21.22 0.00
N ASN A 250 13.73 -22.34 -0.12
CA ASN A 250 13.21 -23.57 -0.64
C ASN A 250 12.54 -24.39 0.48
N LYS A 251 11.24 -24.53 0.42
CA LYS A 251 10.43 -25.22 1.45
C LYS A 251 10.77 -26.72 1.56
N THR A 252 11.18 -27.37 0.47
CA THR A 252 11.50 -28.80 0.46
C THR A 252 12.86 -29.07 1.10
N THR A 253 13.88 -28.31 0.71
CA THR A 253 15.24 -28.49 1.23
C THR A 253 15.47 -27.73 2.53
N LYS A 254 14.55 -26.83 2.92
CA LYS A 254 14.65 -25.93 4.07
C LYS A 254 15.92 -25.05 4.05
N LYS A 255 16.37 -24.71 2.85
CA LYS A 255 17.58 -23.90 2.64
C LYS A 255 17.24 -22.60 1.97
N CYS A 256 17.98 -21.56 2.33
CA CYS A 256 18.01 -20.31 1.61
C CYS A 256 19.02 -20.38 0.47
N SER A 257 18.65 -19.90 -0.71
CA SER A 257 19.55 -19.64 -1.83
C SER A 257 19.37 -18.20 -2.27
N GLY A 258 20.45 -17.61 -2.79
CA GLY A 258 20.45 -16.25 -3.27
C GLY A 258 21.44 -15.35 -2.53
N GLN A 259 21.67 -14.22 -3.13
CA GLN A 259 22.74 -13.34 -2.74
C GLN A 259 22.50 -12.70 -1.37
N ASN A 260 23.56 -12.68 -0.60
CA ASN A 260 23.65 -11.81 0.55
C ASN A 260 23.50 -10.36 0.08
N TYR A 261 22.54 -9.68 0.64
CA TYR A 261 22.40 -8.24 0.45
C TYR A 261 23.64 -7.56 1.06
N LYS A 262 24.37 -6.86 0.24
CA LYS A 262 25.44 -5.97 0.68
C LYS A 262 24.87 -4.62 1.09
#